data_c4e7b15fbe8df926cc5ebf392171dea9
#
_entry.id   c4e7b15fbe8df926cc5ebf392171dea9
#
_cell.length_a   1.000
_cell.length_b   1.000
_cell.length_c   1.000
_cell.angle_alpha   90.00
_cell.angle_beta   90.00
_cell.angle_gamma   90.00
#
_symmetry.space_group_name_H-M   'P 1'
#
loop_
_entity.id
_entity.type
_entity.pdbx_description
1 polymer ?
#
loop_
_entity_poly.entity_id
_entity_poly.type
_entity_poly.pdbx_seq_one_letter_code
_entity_poly.pdbx_strand_id
1 'polypeptide(L)'
;MRAAVMTLAALSATAVTAAGEGHVVHQHSDAMASTAAEMFQFEPRILVLEQGETVAFLNSVGSHTVLSQNGLWPEGVAKVDIRGRARAELSFDTPGLYGITCARHGRYGMVMLIAVGPEGLKAAAALDLDEVDASARAKDAYRSLADMLLAGRLD
;
A
#
# COMPACT_ATOMS: atom_id res chain seq x y z
N MET A 1 -62.02 31.27 -2.53
CA MET A 1 -61.13 30.29 -1.91
C MET A 1 -59.92 30.13 -2.85
N ARG A 2 -58.75 30.63 -2.48
CA ARG A 2 -57.51 30.52 -3.26
C ARG A 2 -56.59 29.53 -2.53
N ALA A 3 -56.29 28.40 -3.17
CA ALA A 3 -55.36 27.42 -2.65
C ALA A 3 -53.93 27.85 -2.97
N ALA A 4 -53.11 28.04 -1.96
CA ALA A 4 -51.67 28.28 -2.11
C ALA A 4 -50.94 26.95 -2.27
N VAL A 5 -50.26 26.77 -3.39
CA VAL A 5 -49.33 25.62 -3.63
C VAL A 5 -47.98 25.99 -3.04
N MET A 6 -47.60 25.31 -1.97
CA MET A 6 -46.23 25.38 -1.42
C MET A 6 -45.31 24.45 -2.19
N THR A 7 -44.39 25.00 -2.94
CA THR A 7 -43.33 24.24 -3.61
C THR A 7 -42.19 24.00 -2.62
N LEU A 8 -41.98 22.74 -2.25
CA LEU A 8 -40.88 22.32 -1.39
C LEU A 8 -39.61 22.15 -2.26
N ALA A 9 -38.67 23.08 -2.12
CA ALA A 9 -37.36 22.95 -2.76
C ALA A 9 -36.49 21.94 -1.97
N ALA A 10 -36.19 20.80 -2.60
CA ALA A 10 -35.25 19.85 -2.04
C ALA A 10 -33.82 20.37 -2.22
N LEU A 11 -33.15 20.69 -1.12
CA LEU A 11 -31.72 21.03 -1.08
C LEU A 11 -30.91 19.73 -1.15
N SER A 12 -30.34 19.43 -2.33
CA SER A 12 -29.39 18.32 -2.49
C SER A 12 -28.06 18.74 -1.87
N ALA A 13 -27.75 18.22 -0.68
CA ALA A 13 -26.43 18.36 -0.09
C ALA A 13 -25.46 17.43 -0.86
N THR A 14 -24.60 17.98 -1.71
CA THR A 14 -23.44 17.29 -2.24
C THR A 14 -22.43 17.15 -1.10
N ALA A 15 -22.25 15.91 -0.61
CA ALA A 15 -21.16 15.59 0.28
C ALA A 15 -19.83 15.76 -0.50
N VAL A 16 -19.09 16.82 -0.21
CA VAL A 16 -17.68 16.95 -0.58
C VAL A 16 -16.92 16.00 0.34
N THR A 17 -16.56 14.83 -0.16
CA THR A 17 -15.58 13.99 0.49
C THR A 17 -14.26 14.74 0.50
N ALA A 18 -13.80 15.16 1.66
CA ALA A 18 -12.44 15.66 1.83
C ALA A 18 -11.50 14.54 1.35
N ALA A 19 -10.74 14.81 0.29
CA ALA A 19 -9.59 13.96 -0.06
C ALA A 19 -8.66 14.05 1.14
N GLY A 20 -8.54 12.95 1.91
CA GLY A 20 -7.59 12.84 3.00
C GLY A 20 -6.18 13.15 2.47
N GLU A 21 -5.33 13.71 3.31
CA GLU A 21 -3.91 13.91 2.98
C GLU A 21 -3.35 12.53 2.56
N GLY A 22 -2.98 12.41 1.27
CA GLY A 22 -2.55 11.14 0.70
C GLY A 22 -1.30 10.62 1.39
N HIS A 23 -1.23 9.33 1.61
CA HIS A 23 -0.06 8.66 2.18
C HIS A 23 1.16 8.82 1.28
N VAL A 24 2.33 9.01 1.87
CA VAL A 24 3.60 9.15 1.15
C VAL A 24 4.54 8.05 1.57
N VAL A 25 5.12 7.35 0.60
CA VAL A 25 6.12 6.32 0.81
C VAL A 25 7.42 6.74 0.12
N HIS A 26 8.47 6.85 0.89
CA HIS A 26 9.81 7.11 0.38
C HIS A 26 10.54 5.81 0.07
N GLN A 27 11.35 5.83 -0.98
CA GLN A 27 12.31 4.77 -1.26
C GLN A 27 13.70 5.35 -1.05
N HIS A 28 14.47 4.75 -0.16
CA HIS A 28 15.80 5.26 0.15
C HIS A 28 16.83 4.14 0.32
N SER A 29 18.10 4.55 0.31
CA SER A 29 19.23 3.70 0.62
C SER A 29 20.03 4.35 1.74
N ASP A 30 20.28 3.61 2.81
CA ASP A 30 21.18 4.00 3.89
C ASP A 30 22.52 3.25 3.75
N ALA A 31 23.55 3.94 3.29
CA ALA A 31 24.89 3.37 3.13
C ALA A 31 25.58 3.05 4.48
N MET A 32 25.05 3.56 5.60
CA MET A 32 25.58 3.32 6.94
C MET A 32 24.84 2.20 7.67
N ALA A 33 23.81 1.64 7.06
CA ALA A 33 23.03 0.54 7.64
C ALA A 33 23.89 -0.71 7.88
N SER A 34 23.63 -1.40 9.00
CA SER A 34 24.37 -2.58 9.39
C SER A 34 24.02 -3.82 8.57
N THR A 35 22.83 -3.83 7.98
CA THR A 35 22.33 -4.96 7.17
C THR A 35 21.76 -4.48 5.83
N ALA A 36 21.74 -5.37 4.84
CA ALA A 36 21.14 -5.07 3.53
C ALA A 36 19.63 -4.81 3.61
N ALA A 37 18.94 -5.38 4.61
CA ALA A 37 17.51 -5.15 4.82
C ALA A 37 17.21 -3.75 5.37
N GLU A 38 18.12 -3.18 6.15
CA GLU A 38 18.04 -1.82 6.64
C GLU A 38 18.55 -0.82 5.59
N MET A 39 19.49 -1.25 4.74
CA MET A 39 20.07 -0.40 3.71
C MET A 39 19.06 0.05 2.66
N PHE A 40 18.15 -0.82 2.25
CA PHE A 40 17.19 -0.54 1.18
C PHE A 40 15.77 -0.68 1.71
N GLN A 41 15.04 0.42 1.80
CA GLN A 41 13.71 0.43 2.42
C GLN A 41 12.67 1.24 1.65
N PHE A 42 11.42 0.82 1.79
CA PHE A 42 10.25 1.68 1.70
C PHE A 42 10.02 2.29 3.08
N GLU A 43 9.62 3.55 3.17
CA GLU A 43 9.33 4.22 4.45
C GLU A 43 8.05 5.08 4.31
N PRO A 44 6.99 4.74 5.05
CA PRO A 44 6.86 3.60 5.94
C PRO A 44 6.83 2.25 5.18
N ARG A 45 7.08 1.15 5.91
CA ARG A 45 7.04 -0.22 5.35
C ARG A 45 5.68 -0.88 5.46
N ILE A 46 4.79 -0.31 6.27
CA ILE A 46 3.43 -0.79 6.52
C ILE A 46 2.47 0.38 6.38
N LEU A 47 1.39 0.18 5.62
CA LEU A 47 0.24 1.09 5.60
C LEU A 47 -1.05 0.32 5.85
N VAL A 48 -1.96 0.98 6.56
CA VAL A 48 -3.37 0.58 6.66
C VAL A 48 -4.19 1.67 6.01
N LEU A 49 -4.97 1.29 5.01
CA LEU A 49 -5.73 2.22 4.18
C LEU A 49 -7.21 1.89 4.24
N GLU A 50 -8.03 2.92 4.12
CA GLU A 50 -9.42 2.76 3.71
C GLU A 50 -9.50 2.54 2.19
N GLN A 51 -10.57 1.91 1.73
CA GLN A 51 -10.81 1.70 0.31
C GLN A 51 -10.90 3.05 -0.44
N GLY A 52 -10.18 3.17 -1.55
CA GLY A 52 -10.14 4.36 -2.39
C GLY A 52 -9.05 5.38 -2.00
N GLU A 53 -8.29 5.12 -0.93
CA GLU A 53 -7.17 6.00 -0.59
C GLU A 53 -6.01 5.86 -1.59
N THR A 54 -5.21 6.91 -1.68
CA THR A 54 -4.06 7.00 -2.59
C THR A 54 -2.75 7.02 -1.84
N VAL A 55 -1.72 6.43 -2.44
CA VAL A 55 -0.35 6.44 -1.94
C VAL A 55 0.57 7.03 -3.00
N ALA A 56 1.34 8.05 -2.61
CA ALA A 56 2.41 8.60 -3.43
C ALA A 56 3.73 7.90 -3.11
N PHE A 57 4.28 7.20 -4.10
CA PHE A 57 5.62 6.62 -4.02
C PHE A 57 6.64 7.60 -4.57
N LEU A 58 7.65 7.90 -3.77
CA LEU A 58 8.74 8.82 -4.12
C LEU A 58 10.05 8.07 -4.37
N ASN A 59 10.88 8.61 -5.27
CA ASN A 59 12.22 8.10 -5.59
C ASN A 59 12.25 6.72 -6.26
N SER A 60 11.25 6.37 -7.07
CA SER A 60 11.30 5.16 -7.94
C SER A 60 12.23 5.38 -9.13
N VAL A 61 13.46 5.82 -8.85
CA VAL A 61 14.51 6.18 -9.83
C VAL A 61 15.79 5.38 -9.61
N GLY A 62 16.65 5.35 -10.62
CA GLY A 62 17.89 4.59 -10.58
C GLY A 62 17.61 3.09 -10.42
N SER A 63 17.98 2.52 -9.27
CA SER A 63 17.80 1.10 -8.97
C SER A 63 16.54 0.80 -8.15
N HIS A 64 15.77 1.82 -7.73
CA HIS A 64 14.52 1.65 -7.00
C HIS A 64 13.32 1.54 -7.92
N THR A 65 12.39 0.67 -7.55
CA THR A 65 11.13 0.41 -8.27
C THR A 65 10.02 0.07 -7.30
N VAL A 66 8.77 0.23 -7.73
CA VAL A 66 7.59 -0.27 -7.00
C VAL A 66 6.93 -1.34 -7.85
N LEU A 67 6.95 -2.57 -7.39
CA LEU A 67 6.36 -3.71 -8.08
C LEU A 67 5.36 -4.42 -7.20
N SER A 68 4.28 -4.92 -7.79
CA SER A 68 3.40 -5.89 -7.14
C SER A 68 4.14 -7.19 -6.88
N GLN A 69 4.06 -7.70 -5.65
CA GLN A 69 4.60 -9.01 -5.32
C GLN A 69 3.67 -10.12 -5.81
N ASN A 70 4.19 -11.06 -6.62
CA ASN A 70 3.43 -12.22 -7.05
C ASN A 70 3.10 -13.13 -5.86
N GLY A 71 1.84 -13.61 -5.81
CA GLY A 71 1.33 -14.40 -4.70
C GLY A 71 0.90 -13.56 -3.48
N LEU A 72 1.10 -12.23 -3.51
CA LEU A 72 0.69 -11.31 -2.44
C LEU A 72 0.09 -10.04 -3.05
N TRP A 73 -0.99 -10.23 -3.82
CA TRP A 73 -1.71 -9.17 -4.51
C TRP A 73 -3.16 -9.63 -4.72
N PRO A 74 -4.18 -8.80 -4.44
CA PRO A 74 -5.56 -9.21 -4.60
C PRO A 74 -5.88 -9.67 -6.01
N GLU A 75 -6.67 -10.74 -6.12
CA GLU A 75 -7.06 -11.32 -7.41
C GLU A 75 -7.87 -10.30 -8.23
N GLY A 76 -7.64 -10.29 -9.54
CA GLY A 76 -8.34 -9.39 -10.47
C GLY A 76 -7.85 -7.94 -10.45
N VAL A 77 -6.98 -7.57 -9.51
CA VAL A 77 -6.40 -6.22 -9.45
C VAL A 77 -5.19 -6.13 -10.38
N ALA A 78 -5.15 -5.07 -11.20
CA ALA A 78 -4.04 -4.81 -12.11
C ALA A 78 -2.72 -4.70 -11.34
N LYS A 79 -1.69 -5.39 -11.80
CA LYS A 79 -0.36 -5.34 -11.19
C LYS A 79 0.35 -4.04 -11.53
N VAL A 80 1.23 -3.63 -10.63
CA VAL A 80 1.98 -2.38 -10.71
C VAL A 80 3.43 -2.65 -11.05
N ASP A 81 3.99 -1.82 -11.94
CA ASP A 81 5.41 -1.75 -12.27
C ASP A 81 5.80 -0.28 -12.49
N ILE A 82 6.32 0.36 -11.44
CA ILE A 82 6.75 1.76 -11.48
C ILE A 82 8.27 1.80 -11.50
N ARG A 83 8.80 2.41 -12.57
CA ARG A 83 10.25 2.58 -12.80
C ARG A 83 10.54 3.97 -13.35
N GLY A 84 11.68 4.55 -12.98
CA GLY A 84 12.14 5.82 -13.52
C GLY A 84 11.23 7.01 -13.20
N ARG A 85 10.52 6.96 -12.07
CA ARG A 85 9.62 8.02 -11.63
C ARG A 85 10.10 8.62 -10.31
N ALA A 86 10.27 9.94 -10.28
CA ALA A 86 10.55 10.66 -9.04
C ALA A 86 9.34 10.64 -8.10
N ARG A 87 8.12 10.62 -8.67
CA ARG A 87 6.85 10.49 -7.96
C ARG A 87 5.87 9.70 -8.82
N ALA A 88 5.14 8.78 -8.21
CA ALA A 88 4.01 8.12 -8.82
C ALA A 88 2.92 7.91 -7.76
N GLU A 89 1.65 8.00 -8.16
CA GLU A 89 0.51 7.80 -7.28
C GLU A 89 -0.26 6.55 -7.68
N LEU A 90 -0.69 5.79 -6.68
CA LEU A 90 -1.54 4.61 -6.82
C LEU A 90 -2.77 4.75 -5.95
N SER A 91 -3.93 4.42 -6.52
CA SER A 91 -5.20 4.29 -5.79
C SER A 91 -5.42 2.83 -5.42
N PHE A 92 -5.93 2.61 -4.21
CA PHE A 92 -6.20 1.28 -3.65
C PHE A 92 -7.71 1.07 -3.50
N ASP A 93 -8.37 0.83 -4.62
CA ASP A 93 -9.85 0.76 -4.72
C ASP A 93 -10.42 -0.60 -4.35
N THR A 94 -9.61 -1.62 -4.22
CA THR A 94 -10.04 -2.99 -3.87
C THR A 94 -9.51 -3.35 -2.48
N PRO A 95 -10.38 -3.75 -1.53
CA PRO A 95 -9.95 -4.25 -0.24
C PRO A 95 -9.07 -5.51 -0.35
N GLY A 96 -8.08 -5.64 0.51
CA GLY A 96 -7.17 -6.79 0.52
C GLY A 96 -5.77 -6.46 0.99
N LEU A 97 -4.87 -7.44 0.94
CA LEU A 97 -3.47 -7.30 1.31
C LEU A 97 -2.61 -7.19 0.05
N TYR A 98 -1.80 -6.15 0.00
CA TYR A 98 -0.91 -5.83 -1.10
C TYR A 98 0.54 -5.94 -0.67
N GLY A 99 1.30 -6.83 -1.30
CA GLY A 99 2.73 -6.89 -1.16
C GLY A 99 3.41 -6.05 -2.23
N ILE A 100 4.26 -5.14 -1.79
CA ILE A 100 5.11 -4.32 -2.66
C ILE A 100 6.56 -4.81 -2.53
N THR A 101 7.29 -4.81 -3.64
CA THR A 101 8.70 -5.17 -3.67
C THR A 101 9.49 -4.25 -4.61
N CYS A 102 10.81 -4.19 -4.42
CA CYS A 102 11.72 -3.56 -5.36
C CYS A 102 12.37 -4.64 -6.26
N ALA A 103 12.39 -4.44 -7.58
CA ALA A 103 12.97 -5.41 -8.53
C ALA A 103 14.41 -5.81 -8.19
N ARG A 104 15.23 -4.87 -7.77
CA ARG A 104 16.65 -5.10 -7.47
C ARG A 104 16.91 -5.49 -6.03
N HIS A 105 16.25 -4.81 -5.09
CA HIS A 105 16.54 -4.92 -3.66
C HIS A 105 15.52 -5.80 -2.90
N GLY A 106 14.43 -6.22 -3.53
CA GLY A 106 13.43 -7.11 -2.91
C GLY A 106 14.05 -8.39 -2.37
N ARG A 107 15.00 -8.99 -3.11
CA ARG A 107 15.74 -10.18 -2.65
C ARG A 107 16.56 -9.96 -1.37
N TYR A 108 16.81 -8.71 -0.99
CA TYR A 108 17.49 -8.33 0.26
C TYR A 108 16.53 -7.89 1.37
N GLY A 109 15.22 -7.90 1.11
CA GLY A 109 14.18 -7.53 2.07
C GLY A 109 13.59 -6.13 1.88
N MET A 110 13.87 -5.44 0.74
CA MET A 110 13.17 -4.20 0.39
C MET A 110 11.74 -4.53 -0.07
N VAL A 111 10.87 -4.69 0.90
CA VAL A 111 9.47 -5.03 0.73
C VAL A 111 8.58 -4.18 1.63
N MET A 112 7.30 -4.11 1.31
CA MET A 112 6.29 -3.34 2.04
C MET A 112 4.96 -4.07 2.01
N LEU A 113 4.13 -3.90 3.04
CA LEU A 113 2.74 -4.34 3.10
C LEU A 113 1.78 -3.16 3.16
N ILE A 114 0.69 -3.27 2.40
CA ILE A 114 -0.43 -2.34 2.47
C ILE A 114 -1.70 -3.17 2.72
N ALA A 115 -2.37 -2.94 3.84
CA ALA A 115 -3.65 -3.53 4.17
C ALA A 115 -4.77 -2.54 3.85
N VAL A 116 -5.68 -2.90 2.96
CA VAL A 116 -6.81 -2.07 2.54
C VAL A 116 -8.09 -2.64 3.11
N GLY A 117 -8.74 -1.87 3.97
CA GLY A 117 -9.95 -2.28 4.66
C GLY A 117 -9.75 -3.47 5.62
N PRO A 118 -10.83 -3.95 6.24
CA PRO A 118 -10.80 -5.11 7.15
C PRO A 118 -10.31 -6.40 6.47
N GLU A 119 -10.56 -6.55 5.17
CA GLU A 119 -10.11 -7.69 4.36
C GLU A 119 -8.59 -7.76 4.27
N GLY A 120 -7.92 -6.62 4.23
CA GLY A 120 -6.46 -6.55 4.24
C GLY A 120 -5.87 -7.11 5.54
N LEU A 121 -6.43 -6.76 6.69
CA LEU A 121 -6.03 -7.29 8.00
C LEU A 121 -6.33 -8.78 8.13
N LYS A 122 -7.50 -9.22 7.64
CA LYS A 122 -7.87 -10.64 7.62
C LYS A 122 -6.91 -11.45 6.73
N ALA A 123 -6.56 -10.92 5.56
CA ALA A 123 -5.60 -11.57 4.66
C ALA A 123 -4.19 -11.61 5.25
N ALA A 124 -3.76 -10.59 6.00
CA ALA A 124 -2.50 -10.60 6.73
C ALA A 124 -2.45 -11.70 7.80
N ALA A 125 -3.56 -11.92 8.53
CA ALA A 125 -3.68 -13.00 9.53
C ALA A 125 -3.68 -14.41 8.91
N ALA A 126 -4.08 -14.55 7.65
CA ALA A 126 -4.12 -15.80 6.90
C ALA A 126 -2.96 -15.93 5.88
N LEU A 127 -1.92 -15.11 6.02
CA LEU A 127 -0.83 -15.02 5.04
C LEU A 127 -0.08 -16.35 4.91
N ASP A 128 -0.16 -16.95 3.72
CA ASP A 128 0.66 -18.09 3.32
C ASP A 128 1.81 -17.61 2.43
N LEU A 129 3.03 -17.70 2.96
CA LEU A 129 4.23 -17.29 2.24
C LEU A 129 4.77 -18.36 1.29
N ASP A 130 4.26 -19.59 1.31
CA ASP A 130 4.66 -20.62 0.36
C ASP A 130 4.16 -20.29 -1.04
N GLU A 131 3.00 -19.65 -1.15
CA GLU A 131 2.40 -19.16 -2.40
C GLU A 131 3.06 -17.87 -2.93
N VAL A 132 3.93 -17.21 -2.14
CA VAL A 132 4.57 -15.96 -2.53
C VAL A 132 5.86 -16.24 -3.31
N ASP A 133 5.93 -15.74 -4.54
CA ASP A 133 7.12 -15.86 -5.40
C ASP A 133 8.20 -14.84 -5.00
N ALA A 134 8.91 -15.14 -3.93
CA ALA A 134 9.94 -14.29 -3.36
C ALA A 134 11.11 -15.08 -2.78
N SER A 135 12.26 -14.42 -2.59
CA SER A 135 13.40 -15.01 -1.89
C SER A 135 13.06 -15.30 -0.41
N ALA A 136 13.77 -16.24 0.23
CA ALA A 136 13.58 -16.56 1.64
C ALA A 136 13.66 -15.29 2.51
N ARG A 137 14.63 -14.42 2.27
CA ARG A 137 14.79 -13.15 3.02
C ARG A 137 13.60 -12.21 2.82
N ALA A 138 13.05 -12.10 1.61
CA ALA A 138 11.86 -11.32 1.36
C ALA A 138 10.62 -11.91 2.05
N LYS A 139 10.47 -13.24 2.05
CA LYS A 139 9.41 -13.94 2.79
C LYS A 139 9.51 -13.69 4.29
N ASP A 140 10.72 -13.76 4.87
CA ASP A 140 10.94 -13.43 6.28
C ASP A 140 10.61 -11.98 6.61
N ALA A 141 10.95 -11.04 5.70
CA ALA A 141 10.58 -9.64 5.85
C ALA A 141 9.05 -9.45 5.79
N TYR A 142 8.34 -10.07 4.85
CA TYR A 142 6.87 -10.04 4.80
C TYR A 142 6.22 -10.62 6.05
N ARG A 143 6.76 -11.73 6.58
CA ARG A 143 6.27 -12.33 7.83
C ARG A 143 6.39 -11.34 8.98
N SER A 144 7.58 -10.73 9.13
CA SER A 144 7.82 -9.73 10.18
C SER A 144 6.88 -8.52 10.06
N LEU A 145 6.65 -8.03 8.83
CA LEU A 145 5.73 -6.92 8.60
C LEU A 145 4.27 -7.30 8.91
N ALA A 146 3.85 -8.52 8.56
CA ALA A 146 2.51 -9.00 8.90
C ALA A 146 2.31 -9.12 10.42
N ASP A 147 3.31 -9.63 11.14
CA ASP A 147 3.28 -9.71 12.60
C ASP A 147 3.21 -8.31 13.25
N MET A 148 3.95 -7.35 12.72
CA MET A 148 3.91 -5.94 13.17
C MET A 148 2.55 -5.31 12.90
N LEU A 149 2.02 -5.48 11.69
CA LEU A 149 0.71 -5.00 11.28
C LEU A 149 -0.40 -5.52 12.21
N LEU A 150 -0.42 -6.83 12.48
CA LEU A 150 -1.41 -7.47 13.34
C LEU A 150 -1.26 -7.07 14.82
N ALA A 151 -0.05 -6.71 15.24
CA ALA A 151 0.21 -6.15 16.57
C ALA A 151 -0.09 -4.65 16.68
N GLY A 152 -0.57 -3.99 15.62
CA GLY A 152 -0.83 -2.55 15.55
C GLY A 152 0.44 -1.69 15.63
N ARG A 153 1.59 -2.25 15.28
CA ARG A 153 2.87 -1.53 15.21
C ARG A 153 3.13 -1.11 13.76
N LEU A 154 2.81 0.14 13.50
CA LEU A 154 3.02 0.78 12.19
C LEU A 154 4.22 1.73 12.35
N ASP A 155 5.28 1.46 11.67
CA ASP A 155 6.51 2.28 11.64
C ASP A 155 6.58 3.18 10.40
#